data_136af3c25f39a351c09d13cf0a892a9c
#
_entry.id   136af3c25f39a351c09d13cf0a892a9c
#
_cell.length_a   1.000
_cell.length_b   1.000
_cell.length_c   1.000
_cell.angle_alpha   90.00
_cell.angle_beta   90.00
_cell.angle_gamma   90.00
#
_symmetry.space_group_name_H-M   'P 1'
#
loop_
_entity.id
_entity.type
_entity.pdbx_description
1 polymer ?
#
loop_
_entity_poly.entity_id
_entity_poly.type
_entity_poly.pdbx_seq_one_letter_code
_entity_poly.pdbx_strand_id
1 'polypeptide(L)'
;MEAAETFLPITNEFLDSILRLAARVTAFDCDGTLWSGDVGERFFDWELEANDVFPDSHSRGILSRSIRERYAAYKRGEVDETTMCGEMVTMHGGISEAKMMDAATRFFDRFFVQQIFPEMRELVRRLQENGCEIWTVSSSNEWVIRAGMKHFGIPEDRVLAAKVEIDGGVATDRLIRVPSGPGKPEALREVVKKEIDVAFGNSRWDTEMLAMAKHAVAVNPNPDLESAARERGWRIYFPEGIGPRG
;
A
#
# COMPACT_ATOMS: atom_id res chain seq x y z
N MET A 1 -11.74 -28.27 17.92
CA MET A 1 -11.93 -27.15 18.87
C MET A 1 -10.61 -26.40 18.86
N GLU A 2 -10.47 -25.47 17.92
CA GLU A 2 -9.32 -24.56 17.90
C GLU A 2 -9.45 -23.59 19.07
N ALA A 3 -8.40 -23.51 19.87
CA ALA A 3 -8.31 -22.52 20.93
C ALA A 3 -8.28 -21.13 20.26
N ALA A 4 -9.31 -20.33 20.49
CA ALA A 4 -9.27 -18.92 20.16
C ALA A 4 -8.10 -18.30 20.94
N GLU A 5 -7.03 -17.94 20.25
CA GLU A 5 -5.98 -17.10 20.82
C GLU A 5 -6.63 -15.80 21.27
N THR A 6 -6.77 -15.64 22.58
CA THR A 6 -7.24 -14.40 23.18
C THR A 6 -6.11 -13.39 23.07
N PHE A 7 -6.06 -12.65 21.94
CA PHE A 7 -5.16 -11.52 21.83
C PHE A 7 -5.56 -10.47 22.89
N LEU A 8 -4.64 -10.22 23.82
CA LEU A 8 -4.79 -9.09 24.73
C LEU A 8 -4.80 -7.79 23.89
N PRO A 9 -5.71 -6.86 24.17
CA PRO A 9 -5.75 -5.61 23.41
C PRO A 9 -4.41 -4.86 23.60
N ILE A 10 -3.80 -4.46 22.48
CA ILE A 10 -2.61 -3.63 22.48
C ILE A 10 -2.99 -2.28 23.11
N THR A 11 -2.45 -2.01 24.29
CA THR A 11 -2.60 -0.73 24.96
C THR A 11 -1.45 0.17 24.49
N ASN A 12 -1.79 1.19 23.71
CA ASN A 12 -0.79 2.10 23.14
C ASN A 12 -1.37 3.52 23.15
N GLU A 13 -0.69 4.45 23.84
CA GLU A 13 -1.11 5.85 23.93
C GLU A 13 -1.31 6.51 22.57
N PHE A 14 -0.51 6.10 21.57
CA PHE A 14 -0.66 6.59 20.22
C PHE A 14 -2.03 6.20 19.64
N LEU A 15 -2.42 4.92 19.71
CA LEU A 15 -3.72 4.45 19.23
C LEU A 15 -4.86 5.23 19.86
N ASP A 16 -4.82 5.35 21.18
CA ASP A 16 -5.86 6.10 21.93
C ASP A 16 -5.88 7.58 21.53
N SER A 17 -4.73 8.17 21.22
CA SER A 17 -4.66 9.55 20.75
C SER A 17 -5.30 9.75 19.38
N ILE A 18 -5.22 8.76 18.49
CA ILE A 18 -5.90 8.78 17.19
C ILE A 18 -7.39 8.57 17.34
N LEU A 19 -7.82 7.60 18.17
CA LEU A 19 -9.24 7.33 18.40
C LEU A 19 -9.97 8.53 19.00
N ARG A 20 -9.31 9.32 19.85
CA ARG A 20 -9.89 10.57 20.39
C ARG A 20 -10.18 11.63 19.33
N LEU A 21 -9.61 11.53 18.13
CA LEU A 21 -9.95 12.43 17.02
C LEU A 21 -11.34 12.18 16.44
N ALA A 22 -11.98 11.05 16.80
CA ALA A 22 -13.29 10.65 16.30
C ALA A 22 -13.43 10.73 14.78
N ALA A 23 -12.38 10.29 14.07
CA ALA A 23 -12.29 10.33 12.60
C ALA A 23 -13.43 9.56 11.96
N ARG A 24 -14.03 10.11 10.92
CA ARG A 24 -15.08 9.47 10.10
C ARG A 24 -14.52 8.88 8.82
N VAL A 25 -13.48 9.50 8.26
CA VAL A 25 -12.82 9.05 7.03
C VAL A 25 -11.32 9.12 7.25
N THR A 26 -10.63 8.01 7.00
CA THR A 26 -9.17 7.94 7.08
C THR A 26 -8.57 7.41 5.79
N ALA A 27 -7.34 7.84 5.48
CA ALA A 27 -6.54 7.35 4.38
C ALA A 27 -5.21 6.80 4.89
N PHE A 28 -4.87 5.59 4.46
CA PHE A 28 -3.62 4.92 4.80
C PHE A 28 -2.78 4.67 3.54
N ASP A 29 -1.53 5.07 3.57
CA ASP A 29 -0.53 4.42 2.78
C ASP A 29 -0.32 2.98 3.28
N CYS A 30 0.30 2.11 2.48
CA CYS A 30 0.43 0.69 2.79
C CYS A 30 1.86 0.31 3.17
N ASP A 31 2.79 0.43 2.21
CA ASP A 31 4.18 0.00 2.35
C ASP A 31 4.94 0.86 3.36
N GLY A 32 5.54 0.23 4.38
CA GLY A 32 6.19 0.95 5.48
C GLY A 32 5.23 1.60 6.47
N THR A 33 3.92 1.66 6.17
CA THR A 33 2.87 2.25 7.03
C THR A 33 2.03 1.20 7.74
N LEU A 34 1.49 0.21 7.02
CA LEU A 34 0.69 -0.88 7.59
C LEU A 34 1.51 -2.12 7.87
N TRP A 35 2.61 -2.29 7.16
CA TRP A 35 3.58 -3.38 7.29
C TRP A 35 4.99 -2.90 7.00
N SER A 36 5.97 -3.67 7.44
CA SER A 36 7.38 -3.43 7.15
C SER A 36 7.74 -3.85 5.72
N GLY A 37 8.55 -3.06 5.05
CA GLY A 37 9.04 -3.34 3.71
C GLY A 37 8.10 -2.85 2.61
N ASP A 38 8.50 -3.10 1.37
CA ASP A 38 7.79 -2.75 0.14
C ASP A 38 7.23 -4.00 -0.49
N VAL A 39 5.89 -4.15 -0.45
CA VAL A 39 5.21 -5.32 -1.00
C VAL A 39 5.19 -5.29 -2.52
N GLY A 40 5.13 -4.11 -3.12
CA GLY A 40 5.10 -3.94 -4.57
C GLY A 40 6.40 -4.39 -5.22
N GLU A 41 7.55 -3.91 -4.71
CA GLU A 41 8.87 -4.33 -5.19
C GLU A 41 9.11 -5.84 -4.99
N ARG A 42 8.77 -6.36 -3.80
CA ARG A 42 8.96 -7.78 -3.48
C ARG A 42 8.05 -8.70 -4.29
N PHE A 43 6.83 -8.28 -4.56
CA PHE A 43 5.91 -9.00 -5.43
C PHE A 43 6.40 -9.00 -6.87
N PHE A 44 6.84 -7.86 -7.37
CA PHE A 44 7.44 -7.72 -8.69
C PHE A 44 8.63 -8.66 -8.90
N ASP A 45 9.58 -8.71 -7.96
CA ASP A 45 10.72 -9.63 -8.05
C ASP A 45 10.26 -11.08 -8.06
N TRP A 46 9.31 -11.44 -7.20
CA TRP A 46 8.75 -12.79 -7.14
C TRP A 46 8.02 -13.19 -8.43
N GLU A 47 7.24 -12.28 -9.01
CA GLU A 47 6.54 -12.53 -10.28
C GLU A 47 7.51 -12.81 -11.43
N LEU A 48 8.61 -12.08 -11.49
CA LEU A 48 9.63 -12.28 -12.52
C LEU A 48 10.40 -13.59 -12.38
N GLU A 49 10.39 -14.18 -11.19
CA GLU A 49 11.01 -15.48 -10.89
C GLU A 49 10.03 -16.64 -10.96
N ALA A 50 8.77 -16.41 -10.65
CA ALA A 50 7.74 -17.43 -10.61
C ALA A 50 7.30 -17.87 -12.02
N ASN A 51 7.03 -19.18 -12.16
CA ASN A 51 6.61 -19.75 -13.44
C ASN A 51 5.10 -19.75 -13.66
N ASP A 52 4.34 -19.38 -12.65
CA ASP A 52 2.90 -19.55 -12.60
C ASP A 52 2.08 -18.28 -12.90
N VAL A 53 2.69 -17.14 -12.97
CA VAL A 53 2.02 -15.89 -13.35
C VAL A 53 2.00 -15.69 -14.87
N PHE A 54 3.17 -15.77 -15.51
CA PHE A 54 3.29 -15.58 -16.95
C PHE A 54 3.10 -16.89 -17.74
N PRO A 55 2.37 -16.85 -18.88
CA PRO A 55 1.87 -18.05 -19.55
C PRO A 55 2.96 -18.92 -20.20
N ASP A 56 4.09 -18.35 -20.61
CA ASP A 56 5.17 -19.09 -21.27
C ASP A 56 6.56 -18.54 -20.89
N SER A 57 7.56 -19.41 -21.03
CA SER A 57 8.93 -19.08 -20.65
C SER A 57 9.61 -18.06 -21.59
N HIS A 58 9.17 -17.99 -22.85
CA HIS A 58 9.75 -17.07 -23.82
C HIS A 58 9.28 -15.64 -23.59
N SER A 59 7.96 -15.44 -23.53
CA SER A 59 7.36 -14.14 -23.24
C SER A 59 7.82 -13.60 -21.87
N ARG A 60 7.87 -14.46 -20.86
CA ARG A 60 8.41 -14.13 -19.56
C ARG A 60 9.88 -13.72 -19.62
N GLY A 61 10.71 -14.42 -20.39
CA GLY A 61 12.13 -14.11 -20.49
C GLY A 61 12.40 -12.73 -21.13
N ILE A 62 11.63 -12.37 -22.15
CA ILE A 62 11.72 -11.06 -22.82
C ILE A 62 11.19 -9.96 -21.89
N LEU A 63 10.00 -10.13 -21.35
CA LEU A 63 9.37 -9.19 -20.45
C LEU A 63 10.24 -8.95 -19.21
N SER A 64 10.71 -10.02 -18.58
CA SER A 64 11.56 -9.94 -17.39
C SER A 64 12.85 -9.17 -17.65
N ARG A 65 13.48 -9.34 -18.82
CA ARG A 65 14.70 -8.58 -19.16
C ARG A 65 14.40 -7.10 -19.32
N SER A 66 13.44 -6.77 -20.17
CA SER A 66 13.08 -5.38 -20.47
C SER A 66 12.64 -4.63 -19.20
N ILE A 67 11.75 -5.19 -18.42
CA ILE A 67 11.24 -4.53 -17.21
C ILE A 67 12.31 -4.44 -16.11
N ARG A 68 13.24 -5.41 -16.00
CA ARG A 68 14.37 -5.32 -15.06
C ARG A 68 15.35 -4.22 -15.44
N GLU A 69 15.60 -4.01 -16.74
CA GLU A 69 16.43 -2.87 -17.22
C GLU A 69 15.78 -1.53 -16.85
N ARG A 70 14.45 -1.42 -17.03
CA ARG A 70 13.67 -0.25 -16.61
C ARG A 70 13.71 -0.05 -15.09
N TYR A 71 13.53 -1.11 -14.31
CA TYR A 71 13.63 -1.06 -12.87
C TYR A 71 15.02 -0.66 -12.37
N ALA A 72 16.08 -1.17 -13.01
CA ALA A 72 17.44 -0.73 -12.72
C ALA A 72 17.66 0.78 -13.03
N ALA A 73 17.05 1.29 -14.09
CA ALA A 73 17.06 2.72 -14.42
C ALA A 73 16.29 3.55 -13.36
N TYR A 74 15.15 3.06 -12.90
CA TYR A 74 14.40 3.66 -11.78
C TYR A 74 15.26 3.75 -10.50
N LYS A 75 15.96 2.66 -10.13
CA LYS A 75 16.86 2.67 -8.97
C LYS A 75 18.03 3.64 -9.08
N ARG A 76 18.40 4.05 -10.31
CA ARG A 76 19.39 5.12 -10.56
C ARG A 76 18.78 6.52 -10.65
N GLY A 77 17.45 6.64 -10.49
CA GLY A 77 16.74 7.91 -10.59
C GLY A 77 16.53 8.41 -12.03
N GLU A 78 16.72 7.55 -13.04
CA GLU A 78 16.53 7.87 -14.46
C GLU A 78 15.07 7.71 -14.92
N VAL A 79 14.26 7.02 -14.13
CA VAL A 79 12.82 6.82 -14.30
C VAL A 79 12.13 7.24 -13.02
N ASP A 80 11.02 7.98 -13.10
CA ASP A 80 10.25 8.38 -11.93
C ASP A 80 9.37 7.23 -11.41
N GLU A 81 8.95 7.35 -10.14
CA GLU A 81 8.15 6.32 -9.46
C GLU A 81 6.81 6.06 -10.16
N THR A 82 6.09 7.11 -10.56
CA THR A 82 4.79 6.97 -11.22
C THR A 82 4.91 6.15 -12.51
N THR A 83 5.94 6.45 -13.32
CA THR A 83 6.24 5.71 -14.54
C THR A 83 6.57 4.25 -14.22
N MET A 84 7.48 4.00 -13.27
CA MET A 84 7.90 2.63 -12.95
C MET A 84 6.76 1.78 -12.39
N CYS A 85 6.00 2.31 -11.44
CA CYS A 85 4.83 1.60 -10.88
C CYS A 85 3.75 1.35 -11.95
N GLY A 86 3.57 2.27 -12.90
CA GLY A 86 2.71 2.08 -14.06
C GLY A 86 3.19 0.94 -14.96
N GLU A 87 4.49 0.87 -15.27
CA GLU A 87 5.07 -0.23 -16.04
C GLU A 87 4.95 -1.57 -15.31
N MET A 88 5.16 -1.59 -13.99
CA MET A 88 4.99 -2.80 -13.16
C MET A 88 3.57 -3.37 -13.19
N VAL A 89 2.55 -2.54 -13.32
CA VAL A 89 1.16 -3.03 -13.39
C VAL A 89 0.71 -3.33 -14.82
N THR A 90 1.15 -2.54 -15.81
CA THR A 90 0.77 -2.75 -17.22
C THR A 90 1.40 -3.99 -17.85
N MET A 91 2.51 -4.48 -17.30
CA MET A 91 3.14 -5.73 -17.77
C MET A 91 2.24 -6.96 -17.67
N HIS A 92 1.13 -6.88 -16.91
CA HIS A 92 0.17 -7.97 -16.74
C HIS A 92 -0.90 -8.02 -17.83
N GLY A 93 -0.83 -7.17 -18.86
CA GLY A 93 -1.75 -7.22 -20.01
C GLY A 93 -1.88 -8.62 -20.58
N GLY A 94 -3.12 -9.09 -20.74
CA GLY A 94 -3.43 -10.44 -21.23
C GLY A 94 -3.53 -11.53 -20.15
N ILE A 95 -3.26 -11.21 -18.87
CA ILE A 95 -3.37 -12.16 -17.75
C ILE A 95 -4.75 -12.01 -17.09
N SER A 96 -5.38 -13.14 -16.73
CA SER A 96 -6.68 -13.07 -16.04
C SER A 96 -6.55 -12.47 -14.65
N GLU A 97 -7.49 -11.60 -14.27
CA GLU A 97 -7.53 -10.97 -12.95
C GLU A 97 -7.57 -12.01 -11.82
N ALA A 98 -8.34 -13.08 -12.01
CA ALA A 98 -8.42 -14.17 -11.03
C ALA A 98 -7.05 -14.83 -10.78
N LYS A 99 -6.24 -15.02 -11.83
CA LYS A 99 -4.88 -15.57 -11.70
C LYS A 99 -3.96 -14.60 -10.96
N MET A 100 -4.06 -13.30 -11.24
CA MET A 100 -3.31 -12.27 -10.53
C MET A 100 -3.67 -12.21 -9.05
N MET A 101 -4.98 -12.24 -8.73
CA MET A 101 -5.44 -12.25 -7.34
C MET A 101 -4.99 -13.49 -6.57
N ASP A 102 -5.01 -14.67 -7.21
CA ASP A 102 -4.51 -15.90 -6.60
C ASP A 102 -3.00 -15.81 -6.31
N ALA A 103 -2.21 -15.35 -7.29
CA ALA A 103 -0.77 -15.17 -7.14
C ALA A 103 -0.44 -14.14 -6.03
N ALA A 104 -1.11 -13.01 -6.02
CA ALA A 104 -0.95 -11.95 -5.03
C ALA A 104 -1.32 -12.43 -3.61
N THR A 105 -2.41 -13.19 -3.49
CA THR A 105 -2.85 -13.75 -2.20
C THR A 105 -1.82 -14.74 -1.67
N ARG A 106 -1.37 -15.71 -2.49
CA ARG A 106 -0.34 -16.68 -2.09
C ARG A 106 0.97 -15.99 -1.70
N PHE A 107 1.36 -14.94 -2.43
CA PHE A 107 2.57 -14.20 -2.14
C PHE A 107 2.44 -13.45 -0.80
N PHE A 108 1.36 -12.69 -0.60
CA PHE A 108 1.15 -11.91 0.62
C PHE A 108 1.08 -12.80 1.85
N ASP A 109 0.30 -13.88 1.79
CA ASP A 109 0.14 -14.84 2.89
C ASP A 109 1.47 -15.51 3.28
N ARG A 110 2.32 -15.78 2.29
CA ARG A 110 3.60 -16.45 2.53
C ARG A 110 4.67 -15.51 3.07
N PHE A 111 4.73 -14.26 2.59
CA PHE A 111 5.89 -13.40 2.80
C PHE A 111 5.62 -12.12 3.59
N PHE A 112 4.36 -11.65 3.64
CA PHE A 112 4.04 -10.34 4.20
C PHE A 112 3.12 -10.33 5.41
N VAL A 113 2.34 -11.37 5.65
CA VAL A 113 1.46 -11.43 6.85
C VAL A 113 2.22 -11.16 8.14
N GLN A 114 3.44 -11.67 8.26
CA GLN A 114 4.29 -11.50 9.44
C GLN A 114 5.00 -10.14 9.50
N GLN A 115 4.94 -9.36 8.42
CA GLN A 115 5.49 -8.02 8.35
C GLN A 115 4.46 -6.96 8.78
N ILE A 116 3.19 -7.34 8.94
CA ILE A 116 2.13 -6.41 9.37
C ILE A 116 2.43 -5.91 10.78
N PHE A 117 2.41 -4.59 10.94
CA PHE A 117 2.54 -3.97 12.26
C PHE A 117 1.32 -4.27 13.12
N PRO A 118 1.47 -4.97 14.26
CA PRO A 118 0.33 -5.35 15.11
C PRO A 118 -0.49 -4.16 15.56
N GLU A 119 0.18 -3.04 15.89
CA GLU A 119 -0.48 -1.81 16.35
C GLU A 119 -1.30 -1.16 15.23
N MET A 120 -0.81 -1.20 13.99
CA MET A 120 -1.56 -0.65 12.86
C MET A 120 -2.76 -1.52 12.51
N ARG A 121 -2.65 -2.84 12.62
CA ARG A 121 -3.79 -3.75 12.51
C ARG A 121 -4.84 -3.45 13.57
N GLU A 122 -4.42 -3.28 14.82
CA GLU A 122 -5.31 -2.96 15.93
C GLU A 122 -5.95 -1.56 15.77
N LEU A 123 -5.19 -0.57 15.30
CA LEU A 123 -5.73 0.76 15.00
C LEU A 123 -6.84 0.70 13.94
N VAL A 124 -6.58 0.02 12.83
CA VAL A 124 -7.56 -0.16 11.75
C VAL A 124 -8.83 -0.84 12.30
N ARG A 125 -8.69 -1.93 13.06
CA ARG A 125 -9.81 -2.63 13.68
C ARG A 125 -10.67 -1.71 14.57
N ARG A 126 -10.02 -0.93 15.45
CA ARG A 126 -10.73 0.00 16.36
C ARG A 126 -11.41 1.15 15.61
N LEU A 127 -10.76 1.68 14.56
CA LEU A 127 -11.37 2.70 13.71
C LEU A 127 -12.64 2.16 13.03
N GLN A 128 -12.59 0.93 12.49
CA GLN A 128 -13.75 0.26 11.89
C GLN A 128 -14.88 0.05 12.89
N GLU A 129 -14.58 -0.40 14.11
CA GLU A 129 -15.55 -0.58 15.19
C GLU A 129 -16.22 0.74 15.59
N ASN A 130 -15.52 1.86 15.46
CA ASN A 130 -16.07 3.20 15.69
C ASN A 130 -16.79 3.78 14.44
N GLY A 131 -17.01 2.97 13.40
CA GLY A 131 -17.70 3.39 12.18
C GLY A 131 -16.89 4.27 11.23
N CYS A 132 -15.57 4.31 11.39
CA CYS A 132 -14.68 5.05 10.47
C CYS A 132 -14.62 4.37 9.11
N GLU A 133 -14.76 5.14 8.05
CA GLU A 133 -14.52 4.71 6.67
C GLU A 133 -13.02 4.76 6.39
N ILE A 134 -12.43 3.61 6.03
CA ILE A 134 -10.98 3.49 5.82
C ILE A 134 -10.70 3.27 4.35
N TRP A 135 -9.78 4.07 3.81
CA TRP A 135 -9.26 3.97 2.46
C TRP A 135 -7.77 3.68 2.48
N THR A 136 -7.31 2.87 1.54
CA THR A 136 -5.87 2.65 1.34
C THR A 136 -5.43 3.23 0.02
N VAL A 137 -4.24 3.87 0.00
CA VAL A 137 -3.72 4.61 -1.15
C VAL A 137 -2.26 4.24 -1.36
N SER A 138 -1.94 3.50 -2.40
CA SER A 138 -0.60 2.95 -2.65
C SER A 138 -0.17 3.07 -4.11
N SER A 139 1.11 3.29 -4.35
CA SER A 139 1.71 3.20 -5.69
C SER A 139 1.96 1.76 -6.15
N SER A 140 1.89 0.78 -5.25
CA SER A 140 2.02 -0.64 -5.55
C SER A 140 0.81 -1.19 -6.33
N ASN A 141 0.98 -2.32 -7.03
CA ASN A 141 -0.09 -2.88 -7.84
C ASN A 141 -1.31 -3.30 -7.01
N GLU A 142 -2.51 -3.11 -7.56
CA GLU A 142 -3.76 -3.28 -6.82
C GLU A 142 -4.01 -4.70 -6.31
N TRP A 143 -3.55 -5.74 -7.02
CA TRP A 143 -3.81 -7.13 -6.61
C TRP A 143 -3.10 -7.49 -5.32
N VAL A 144 -1.83 -7.10 -5.18
CA VAL A 144 -1.08 -7.37 -3.95
C VAL A 144 -1.56 -6.50 -2.78
N ILE A 145 -1.97 -5.26 -3.04
CA ILE A 145 -2.58 -4.41 -1.99
C ILE A 145 -3.94 -4.97 -1.57
N ARG A 146 -4.81 -5.37 -2.51
CA ARG A 146 -6.09 -6.03 -2.19
C ARG A 146 -5.89 -7.32 -1.38
N ALA A 147 -4.87 -8.12 -1.72
CA ALA A 147 -4.51 -9.29 -0.92
C ALA A 147 -4.15 -8.92 0.53
N GLY A 148 -3.34 -7.89 0.72
CA GLY A 148 -2.98 -7.38 2.04
C GLY A 148 -4.18 -6.84 2.83
N MET A 149 -5.08 -6.12 2.17
CA MET A 149 -6.26 -5.53 2.82
C MET A 149 -7.25 -6.55 3.38
N LYS A 150 -7.26 -7.80 2.90
CA LYS A 150 -8.03 -8.89 3.50
C LYS A 150 -7.67 -9.11 4.97
N HIS A 151 -6.40 -8.94 5.34
CA HIS A 151 -5.93 -9.09 6.72
C HIS A 151 -6.32 -7.94 7.65
N PHE A 152 -6.86 -6.85 7.08
CA PHE A 152 -7.38 -5.69 7.80
C PHE A 152 -8.92 -5.57 7.71
N GLY A 153 -9.58 -6.47 6.97
CA GLY A 153 -11.02 -6.37 6.74
C GLY A 153 -11.44 -5.13 5.94
N ILE A 154 -10.53 -4.56 5.14
CA ILE A 154 -10.82 -3.42 4.26
C ILE A 154 -11.33 -3.96 2.92
N PRO A 155 -12.52 -3.54 2.46
CA PRO A 155 -13.11 -4.02 1.21
C PRO A 155 -12.36 -3.49 -0.01
N GLU A 156 -12.39 -4.26 -1.10
CA GLU A 156 -11.61 -4.00 -2.31
C GLU A 156 -11.96 -2.68 -3.01
N ASP A 157 -13.20 -2.22 -2.88
CA ASP A 157 -13.66 -0.93 -3.42
C ASP A 157 -13.10 0.29 -2.67
N ARG A 158 -12.42 0.06 -1.54
CA ARG A 158 -11.70 1.07 -0.76
C ARG A 158 -10.18 1.01 -0.94
N VAL A 159 -9.72 0.32 -1.96
CA VAL A 159 -8.31 0.23 -2.34
C VAL A 159 -8.04 1.13 -3.54
N LEU A 160 -7.24 2.17 -3.34
CA LEU A 160 -6.74 3.06 -4.40
C LEU A 160 -5.27 2.73 -4.64
N ALA A 161 -5.00 1.85 -5.58
CA ALA A 161 -3.65 1.38 -5.89
C ALA A 161 -3.34 1.51 -7.39
N ALA A 162 -2.11 1.22 -7.81
CA ALA A 162 -1.75 1.21 -9.22
C ALA A 162 -2.62 0.19 -9.96
N LYS A 163 -3.36 0.66 -10.96
CA LYS A 163 -4.47 -0.08 -11.54
C LYS A 163 -4.48 0.01 -13.06
N VAL A 164 -4.74 -1.13 -13.70
CA VAL A 164 -5.08 -1.21 -15.13
C VAL A 164 -6.57 -1.51 -15.32
N GLU A 165 -7.05 -1.26 -16.51
CA GLU A 165 -8.40 -1.65 -16.90
C GLU A 165 -8.50 -3.18 -17.01
N ILE A 166 -9.62 -3.73 -16.52
CA ILE A 166 -9.98 -5.15 -16.68
C ILE A 166 -11.09 -5.23 -17.71
N ASP A 167 -10.85 -5.99 -18.76
CA ASP A 167 -11.83 -6.26 -19.82
C ASP A 167 -12.12 -7.75 -19.86
N GLY A 168 -13.40 -8.13 -19.69
CA GLY A 168 -13.81 -9.53 -19.69
C GLY A 168 -13.10 -10.41 -18.64
N GLY A 169 -12.63 -9.84 -17.51
CA GLY A 169 -11.88 -10.54 -16.47
C GLY A 169 -10.39 -10.74 -16.79
N VAL A 170 -9.87 -10.01 -17.78
CA VAL A 170 -8.46 -10.04 -18.20
C VAL A 170 -7.88 -8.63 -18.04
N ALA A 171 -6.68 -8.54 -17.48
CA ALA A 171 -5.96 -7.28 -17.36
C ALA A 171 -5.55 -6.78 -18.76
N THR A 172 -5.74 -5.47 -18.99
CA THR A 172 -5.24 -4.81 -20.19
C THR A 172 -3.93 -4.07 -19.87
N ASP A 173 -3.27 -3.53 -20.89
CA ASP A 173 -2.15 -2.61 -20.75
C ASP A 173 -2.57 -1.13 -20.58
N ARG A 174 -3.88 -0.87 -20.47
CA ARG A 174 -4.41 0.49 -20.26
C ARG A 174 -4.35 0.87 -18.80
N LEU A 175 -3.44 1.77 -18.47
CA LEU A 175 -3.27 2.29 -17.13
C LEU A 175 -4.45 3.19 -16.74
N ILE A 176 -5.06 2.94 -15.59
CA ILE A 176 -6.12 3.78 -15.01
C ILE A 176 -5.53 4.83 -14.08
N ARG A 177 -4.63 4.42 -13.17
CA ARG A 177 -3.99 5.32 -12.19
C ARG A 177 -2.72 4.73 -11.60
N VAL A 178 -1.87 5.61 -11.09
CA VAL A 178 -0.79 5.30 -10.14
C VAL A 178 -0.85 6.35 -9.03
N PRO A 179 -1.37 6.02 -7.84
CA PRO A 179 -1.43 6.98 -6.73
C PRO A 179 -0.05 7.12 -6.06
N SER A 180 0.79 8.02 -6.57
CA SER A 180 2.08 8.37 -6.01
C SER A 180 2.22 9.89 -5.92
N GLY A 181 2.83 10.41 -4.87
CA GLY A 181 2.97 11.85 -4.65
C GLY A 181 1.64 12.60 -4.83
N PRO A 182 1.57 13.59 -5.75
CA PRO A 182 0.33 14.33 -6.04
C PRO A 182 -0.84 13.46 -6.48
N GLY A 183 -0.56 12.29 -7.08
CA GLY A 183 -1.59 11.32 -7.49
C GLY A 183 -2.39 10.72 -6.33
N LYS A 184 -1.83 10.68 -5.10
CA LYS A 184 -2.54 10.17 -3.92
C LYS A 184 -3.75 11.04 -3.54
N PRO A 185 -3.59 12.37 -3.30
CA PRO A 185 -4.74 13.23 -3.04
C PRO A 185 -5.68 13.35 -4.25
N GLU A 186 -5.20 13.25 -5.47
CA GLU A 186 -6.05 13.25 -6.67
C GLU A 186 -6.99 12.04 -6.67
N ALA A 187 -6.47 10.83 -6.48
CA ALA A 187 -7.28 9.61 -6.38
C ALA A 187 -8.32 9.69 -5.25
N LEU A 188 -7.94 10.23 -4.08
CA LEU A 188 -8.87 10.44 -2.97
C LEU A 188 -9.99 11.43 -3.33
N ARG A 189 -9.68 12.57 -3.95
CA ARG A 189 -10.69 13.55 -4.36
C ARG A 189 -11.65 12.99 -5.41
N GLU A 190 -11.13 12.22 -6.35
CA GLU A 190 -11.93 11.64 -7.44
C GLU A 190 -12.91 10.57 -6.92
N VAL A 191 -12.44 9.67 -6.05
CA VAL A 191 -13.21 8.48 -5.64
C VAL A 191 -13.95 8.72 -4.33
N VAL A 192 -13.28 9.21 -3.30
CA VAL A 192 -13.86 9.35 -1.95
C VAL A 192 -14.82 10.53 -1.87
N LYS A 193 -14.47 11.66 -2.46
CA LYS A 193 -15.31 12.89 -2.49
C LYS A 193 -15.77 13.37 -1.12
N LYS A 194 -14.97 13.10 -0.10
CA LYS A 194 -15.15 13.50 1.31
C LYS A 194 -13.87 14.09 1.83
N GLU A 195 -13.97 14.88 2.90
CA GLU A 195 -12.79 15.32 3.64
C GLU A 195 -12.13 14.12 4.33
N ILE A 196 -10.80 14.09 4.34
CA ILE A 196 -10.01 13.10 5.06
C ILE A 196 -9.69 13.66 6.44
N ASP A 197 -10.19 13.00 7.48
CA ASP A 197 -9.96 13.45 8.85
C ASP A 197 -8.53 13.13 9.30
N VAL A 198 -8.05 11.92 9.01
CA VAL A 198 -6.67 11.52 9.35
C VAL A 198 -6.04 10.79 8.17
N ALA A 199 -4.81 11.16 7.81
CA ALA A 199 -4.01 10.42 6.84
C ALA A 199 -2.73 9.88 7.50
N PHE A 200 -2.31 8.67 7.05
CA PHE A 200 -1.14 7.96 7.53
C PHE A 200 -0.22 7.65 6.36
N GLY A 201 1.09 7.87 6.52
CA GLY A 201 2.07 7.59 5.48
C GLY A 201 3.49 7.50 6.01
N ASN A 202 4.41 6.95 5.21
CA ASN A 202 5.79 6.68 5.64
C ASN A 202 6.87 7.36 4.78
N SER A 203 6.53 7.83 3.60
CA SER A 203 7.50 8.30 2.61
C SER A 203 7.21 9.72 2.11
N ARG A 204 8.20 10.32 1.43
CA ARG A 204 8.01 11.62 0.77
C ARG A 204 6.82 11.62 -0.21
N TRP A 205 6.50 10.48 -0.79
CA TRP A 205 5.39 10.31 -1.73
C TRP A 205 3.99 10.38 -1.08
N ASP A 206 3.95 10.46 0.26
CA ASP A 206 2.74 10.63 1.05
C ASP A 206 2.51 12.09 1.47
N THR A 207 3.49 12.95 1.24
CA THR A 207 3.50 14.33 1.76
C THR A 207 2.23 15.10 1.36
N GLU A 208 1.79 15.00 0.12
CA GLU A 208 0.61 15.69 -0.39
C GLU A 208 -0.70 15.10 0.17
N MET A 209 -0.74 13.77 0.36
CA MET A 209 -1.87 13.10 0.99
C MET A 209 -1.97 13.46 2.47
N LEU A 210 -0.85 13.48 3.18
CA LEU A 210 -0.79 13.91 4.58
C LEU A 210 -1.21 15.38 4.73
N ALA A 211 -0.75 16.25 3.84
CA ALA A 211 -1.05 17.68 3.87
C ALA A 211 -2.52 18.01 3.58
N MET A 212 -3.26 17.13 2.87
CA MET A 212 -4.68 17.36 2.59
C MET A 212 -5.60 17.00 3.74
N ALA A 213 -5.15 16.15 4.67
CA ALA A 213 -5.95 15.67 5.79
C ALA A 213 -5.99 16.69 6.93
N LYS A 214 -7.04 16.65 7.77
CA LYS A 214 -7.12 17.50 8.98
C LYS A 214 -6.00 17.15 9.97
N HIS A 215 -5.65 15.87 10.05
CA HIS A 215 -4.57 15.38 10.91
C HIS A 215 -3.65 14.47 10.10
N ALA A 216 -2.38 14.80 10.07
CA ALA A 216 -1.34 14.03 9.42
C ALA A 216 -0.55 13.20 10.45
N VAL A 217 -0.27 11.97 10.09
CA VAL A 217 0.50 11.02 10.92
C VAL A 217 1.57 10.35 10.06
N ALA A 218 2.82 10.65 10.35
CA ALA A 218 3.96 9.96 9.75
C ALA A 218 4.26 8.69 10.56
N VAL A 219 4.03 7.53 9.96
CA VAL A 219 4.26 6.21 10.58
C VAL A 219 5.57 5.65 10.02
N ASN A 220 6.51 5.24 10.89
CA ASN A 220 7.81 4.72 10.46
C ASN A 220 8.44 5.54 9.31
N PRO A 221 8.47 6.87 9.42
CA PRO A 221 8.82 7.72 8.29
C PRO A 221 10.26 7.49 7.83
N ASN A 222 10.46 7.57 6.51
CA ASN A 222 11.81 7.72 5.98
C ASN A 222 12.36 9.13 6.31
N PRO A 223 13.70 9.36 6.20
CA PRO A 223 14.31 10.62 6.64
C PRO A 223 13.69 11.88 6.02
N ASP A 224 13.28 11.83 4.75
CA ASP A 224 12.68 12.97 4.06
C ASP A 224 11.31 13.32 4.65
N LEU A 225 10.46 12.30 4.88
CA LEU A 225 9.16 12.53 5.49
C LEU A 225 9.29 12.88 6.98
N GLU A 226 10.25 12.31 7.69
CA GLU A 226 10.49 12.65 9.10
C GLU A 226 10.85 14.13 9.24
N SER A 227 11.74 14.65 8.38
CA SER A 227 12.08 16.08 8.35
C SER A 227 10.86 16.93 8.08
N ALA A 228 10.10 16.62 7.03
CA ALA A 228 8.87 17.35 6.67
C ALA A 228 7.81 17.29 7.79
N ALA A 229 7.68 16.16 8.47
CA ALA A 229 6.73 16.00 9.57
C ALA A 229 7.12 16.86 10.78
N ARG A 230 8.41 16.93 11.13
CA ARG A 230 8.92 17.80 12.20
C ARG A 230 8.70 19.28 11.88
N GLU A 231 9.01 19.72 10.66
CA GLU A 231 8.82 21.10 10.21
C GLU A 231 7.34 21.54 10.23
N ARG A 232 6.43 20.61 9.90
CA ARG A 232 4.99 20.88 9.82
C ARG A 232 4.23 20.59 11.12
N GLY A 233 4.92 20.10 12.15
CA GLY A 233 4.29 19.72 13.42
C GLY A 233 3.33 18.52 13.30
N TRP A 234 3.57 17.62 12.32
CA TRP A 234 2.81 16.41 12.17
C TRP A 234 3.17 15.38 13.24
N ARG A 235 2.26 14.49 13.56
CA ARG A 235 2.56 13.38 14.49
C ARG A 235 3.51 12.39 13.82
N ILE A 236 4.47 11.89 14.61
CA ILE A 236 5.39 10.84 14.20
C ILE A 236 5.19 9.64 15.12
N TYR A 237 5.10 8.46 14.54
CA TYR A 237 4.96 7.20 15.26
C TYR A 237 5.89 6.13 14.67
N PHE A 238 6.57 5.41 15.54
CA PHE A 238 7.36 4.24 15.17
C PHE A 238 6.72 3.01 15.82
N PRO A 239 6.30 2.01 15.03
CA PRO A 239 5.80 0.73 15.54
C PRO A 239 6.84 0.03 16.43
N GLU A 240 6.41 -0.83 17.35
CA GLU A 240 7.31 -1.58 18.24
C GLU A 240 8.34 -2.39 17.46
N GLY A 241 9.56 -2.41 17.95
CA GLY A 241 10.71 -3.05 17.28
C GLY A 241 11.35 -2.23 16.17
N ILE A 242 10.77 -1.07 15.81
CA ILE A 242 11.32 -0.13 14.84
C ILE A 242 11.62 1.19 15.58
N GLY A 243 12.91 1.41 15.87
CA GLY A 243 13.36 2.68 16.43
C GLY A 243 13.56 3.75 15.35
N PRO A 244 13.69 5.05 15.76
CA PRO A 244 14.12 6.12 14.85
C PRO A 244 15.41 5.67 14.16
N ARG A 245 15.44 5.82 12.83
CA ARG A 245 16.67 5.59 12.07
C ARG A 245 17.66 6.68 12.45
N GLY A 246 18.72 6.29 13.18
CA GLY A 246 19.78 7.20 13.61
C GLY A 246 20.64 7.70 12.46
#